data_2e45d1c55d91b241ca0118871c81ffc7
#
_entry.id   2e45d1c55d91b241ca0118871c81ffc7
#
_cell.length_a   1.000
_cell.length_b   1.000
_cell.length_c   1.000
_cell.angle_alpha   90.00
_cell.angle_beta   90.00
_cell.angle_gamma   90.00
#
_symmetry.space_group_name_H-M   'P 1'
#
loop_
_entity.id
_entity.type
_entity.pdbx_description
1 polymer ?
#
loop_
_entity_poly.entity_id
_entity_poly.type
_entity_poly.pdbx_seq_one_letter_code
_entity_poly.pdbx_strand_id
1 'polypeptide(L)'
;HDALPICSSDLRPLGIPCIEDRLIQQCIKQVLEPICEAKFHAHNYGFRPNRSTHHAISRMTFLANRAHLHYVVDIDIKGFFDNVNHGKLLKQMWSLGIQDKSLLTIISKMLKAEIEGIGIPQKGTPQGGILSPLLSNIVLNELDWWISNQWETFEPRHKYTSYNKFSALKSSKLKQMYIVRYADDFKLMCRDYETAQKALIAVKNWLKERLDLDISPEKSKVINIRKNYSNFLGFKLKVIKKGRKKVIKSNINDKATKKVISVILERIKELKKSPTVKTVNRYNASILGCHNYYRYATYVNIDFSKIAFLVSNNLYNSTKRIRGKTGSKSKAYINYYGNYNIKTVYIAGIALFPIAGIKTKNVMNFSQNICDFTKEGRELIHDKLKGINQNILQYIMENPIQGETTEYNDNRVSLYVGQKGKCSVTGEPLLISNMDCHHKISRELGGKDEYANLTFVICDIHKLIHAITKETIQNYMNKTQKFINESSLIKINKLRKLVGNCELYIS
;
A
#
# COMPACT_ATOMS: atom_id res chain seq x y z
N HIS A 1 3.51 -3.80 -1.07
CA HIS A 1 4.23 -4.34 -2.22
C HIS A 1 3.71 -5.69 -2.70
N ASP A 2 2.41 -5.81 -2.95
CA ASP A 2 1.84 -7.09 -3.37
C ASP A 2 1.38 -7.00 -4.83
N ALA A 3 2.36 -7.03 -5.73
CA ALA A 3 2.10 -7.48 -7.09
C ALA A 3 1.79 -8.97 -7.00
N LEU A 4 0.51 -9.32 -6.98
CA LEU A 4 0.08 -10.68 -7.24
C LEU A 4 0.68 -11.11 -8.60
N PRO A 5 1.34 -12.28 -8.73
CA PRO A 5 1.96 -12.69 -9.97
C PRO A 5 0.93 -12.70 -11.09
N ILE A 6 1.25 -11.99 -12.17
CA ILE A 6 0.38 -11.91 -13.34
C ILE A 6 0.64 -13.17 -14.16
N CYS A 7 -0.24 -14.15 -14.07
CA CYS A 7 -0.30 -15.22 -15.07
C CYS A 7 -0.91 -14.62 -16.36
N SER A 8 -0.06 -14.05 -17.20
CA SER A 8 -0.33 -13.82 -18.61
C SER A 8 0.62 -14.72 -19.40
N SER A 9 0.19 -15.21 -20.54
CA SER A 9 1.02 -15.93 -21.49
C SER A 9 2.18 -15.10 -22.05
N ASP A 10 2.19 -13.80 -21.81
CA ASP A 10 3.27 -12.88 -22.15
C ASP A 10 4.22 -12.77 -20.96
N LEU A 11 5.28 -13.53 -21.00
CA LEU A 11 6.43 -13.36 -20.10
C LEU A 11 7.05 -11.99 -20.38
N ARG A 12 7.05 -11.11 -19.39
CA ARG A 12 7.77 -9.84 -19.46
C ARG A 12 9.16 -10.06 -18.87
N PRO A 13 10.23 -9.72 -19.58
CA PRO A 13 11.57 -9.81 -19.01
C PRO A 13 11.67 -8.88 -17.80
N LEU A 14 12.08 -9.43 -16.66
CA LEU A 14 12.32 -8.67 -15.44
C LEU A 14 13.83 -8.44 -15.34
N GLY A 15 14.27 -7.20 -15.52
CA GLY A 15 15.65 -6.80 -15.28
C GLY A 15 15.90 -6.68 -13.78
N ILE A 16 16.74 -7.55 -13.23
CA ILE A 16 17.14 -7.50 -11.82
C ILE A 16 18.51 -6.85 -11.74
N PRO A 17 18.63 -5.57 -11.31
CA PRO A 17 19.93 -4.93 -11.12
C PRO A 17 20.74 -5.63 -10.03
N CYS A 18 22.08 -5.58 -10.10
CA CYS A 18 22.93 -6.06 -9.02
C CYS A 18 22.68 -5.26 -7.72
N ILE A 19 23.20 -5.78 -6.60
CA ILE A 19 22.91 -5.19 -5.28
C ILE A 19 23.45 -3.77 -5.19
N GLU A 20 24.65 -3.52 -5.72
CA GLU A 20 25.28 -2.20 -5.73
C GLU A 20 24.47 -1.19 -6.54
N ASP A 21 24.03 -1.55 -7.74
CA ASP A 21 23.17 -0.71 -8.57
C ASP A 21 21.84 -0.41 -7.88
N ARG A 22 21.26 -1.39 -7.19
CA ARG A 22 20.03 -1.18 -6.41
C ARG A 22 20.23 -0.19 -5.27
N LEU A 23 21.37 -0.25 -4.59
CA LEU A 23 21.72 0.70 -3.54
C LEU A 23 21.84 2.11 -4.10
N ILE A 24 22.59 2.29 -5.19
CA ILE A 24 22.75 3.58 -5.85
C ILE A 24 21.41 4.11 -6.37
N GLN A 25 20.60 3.28 -7.00
CA GLN A 25 19.24 3.66 -7.43
C GLN A 25 18.38 4.12 -6.26
N GLN A 26 18.49 3.47 -5.08
CA GLN A 26 17.74 3.86 -3.90
C GLN A 26 18.23 5.21 -3.35
N CYS A 27 19.52 5.47 -3.31
CA CYS A 27 20.08 6.77 -2.92
C CYS A 27 19.56 7.90 -3.84
N ILE A 28 19.64 7.70 -5.15
CA ILE A 28 19.15 8.64 -6.16
C ILE A 28 17.64 8.86 -5.97
N LYS A 29 16.87 7.80 -5.77
CA LYS A 29 15.42 7.89 -5.54
C LYS A 29 15.11 8.74 -4.31
N GLN A 30 15.79 8.54 -3.19
CA GLN A 30 15.56 9.31 -1.95
C GLN A 30 15.77 10.82 -2.14
N VAL A 31 16.75 11.21 -2.97
CA VAL A 31 17.01 12.63 -3.29
C VAL A 31 15.98 13.19 -4.27
N LEU A 32 15.61 12.42 -5.29
CA LEU A 32 14.73 12.91 -6.36
C LEU A 32 13.23 12.87 -5.98
N GLU A 33 12.83 11.92 -5.15
CA GLU A 33 11.42 11.71 -4.83
C GLU A 33 10.74 12.94 -4.23
N PRO A 34 11.30 13.67 -3.24
CA PRO A 34 10.70 14.90 -2.71
C PRO A 34 10.59 16.02 -3.77
N ILE A 35 11.59 16.16 -4.65
CA ILE A 35 11.58 17.15 -5.74
C ILE A 35 10.44 16.85 -6.70
N CYS A 36 10.30 15.58 -7.10
CA CYS A 36 9.28 15.11 -8.02
C CYS A 36 7.87 15.20 -7.40
N GLU A 37 7.72 14.79 -6.14
CA GLU A 37 6.43 14.85 -5.43
C GLU A 37 5.86 16.26 -5.37
N ALA A 38 6.70 17.28 -5.20
CA ALA A 38 6.30 18.68 -5.23
C ALA A 38 5.78 19.16 -6.60
N LYS A 39 6.11 18.44 -7.69
CA LYS A 39 5.77 18.80 -9.07
C LYS A 39 4.72 17.89 -9.72
N PHE A 40 4.48 16.72 -9.13
CA PHE A 40 3.54 15.76 -9.70
C PHE A 40 2.09 16.24 -9.57
N HIS A 41 1.33 15.98 -10.61
CA HIS A 41 -0.10 16.28 -10.65
C HIS A 41 -0.86 15.57 -9.51
N ALA A 42 -1.83 16.27 -8.93
CA ALA A 42 -2.60 15.82 -7.76
C ALA A 42 -3.31 14.47 -7.97
N HIS A 43 -3.75 14.15 -9.18
CA HIS A 43 -4.56 12.96 -9.50
C HIS A 43 -3.79 11.84 -10.19
N ASN A 44 -2.46 11.82 -10.02
CA ASN A 44 -1.61 10.66 -10.22
C ASN A 44 -1.46 9.90 -8.89
N TYR A 45 -1.82 8.62 -8.86
CA TYR A 45 -1.88 7.78 -7.66
C TYR A 45 -0.91 6.59 -7.70
N GLY A 46 -0.32 6.27 -8.84
CA GLY A 46 0.58 5.11 -8.99
C GLY A 46 2.00 5.39 -8.54
N PHE A 47 2.60 4.45 -7.82
CA PHE A 47 4.00 4.50 -7.37
C PHE A 47 4.39 5.74 -6.56
N ARG A 48 3.43 6.37 -5.90
CA ARG A 48 3.65 7.56 -5.06
C ARG A 48 3.42 7.24 -3.59
N PRO A 49 4.17 7.88 -2.66
CA PRO A 49 3.99 7.70 -1.22
C PRO A 49 2.54 7.98 -0.77
N ASN A 50 2.07 7.21 0.20
CA ASN A 50 0.74 7.34 0.82
C ASN A 50 -0.47 7.22 -0.12
N ARG A 51 -0.26 7.02 -1.41
CA ARG A 51 -1.32 6.85 -2.41
C ARG A 51 -1.56 5.37 -2.71
N SER A 52 -2.76 5.05 -3.15
CA SER A 52 -3.16 3.67 -3.41
C SER A 52 -4.23 3.57 -4.48
N THR A 53 -4.49 2.36 -4.95
CA THR A 53 -5.52 2.06 -5.96
C THR A 53 -6.90 2.55 -5.54
N HIS A 54 -7.26 2.44 -4.25
CA HIS A 54 -8.58 2.88 -3.78
C HIS A 54 -8.76 4.40 -3.83
N HIS A 55 -7.70 5.20 -3.74
CA HIS A 55 -7.77 6.65 -3.95
C HIS A 55 -8.12 7.00 -5.40
N ALA A 56 -7.53 6.29 -6.37
CA ALA A 56 -7.88 6.45 -7.79
C ALA A 56 -9.35 6.06 -8.05
N ILE A 57 -9.81 4.94 -7.50
CA ILE A 57 -11.23 4.52 -7.58
C ILE A 57 -12.14 5.54 -6.89
N SER A 58 -11.72 6.11 -5.75
CA SER A 58 -12.48 7.16 -5.06
C SER A 58 -12.64 8.40 -5.93
N ARG A 59 -11.57 8.85 -6.60
CA ARG A 59 -11.62 10.00 -7.51
C ARG A 59 -12.59 9.74 -8.66
N MET A 60 -12.55 8.58 -9.32
CA MET A 60 -13.53 8.23 -10.36
C MET A 60 -14.96 8.22 -9.81
N THR A 61 -15.16 7.66 -8.62
CA THR A 61 -16.47 7.62 -7.95
C THR A 61 -16.98 9.03 -7.67
N PHE A 62 -16.13 9.92 -7.18
CA PHE A 62 -16.46 11.31 -6.95
C PHE A 62 -16.88 12.02 -8.25
N LEU A 63 -16.08 11.91 -9.30
CA LEU A 63 -16.35 12.55 -10.61
C LEU A 63 -17.65 12.03 -11.24
N ALA A 64 -17.93 10.72 -11.15
CA ALA A 64 -19.16 10.17 -11.69
C ALA A 64 -20.40 10.55 -10.88
N ASN A 65 -20.31 10.59 -9.53
CA ASN A 65 -21.46 10.84 -8.65
C ASN A 65 -21.76 12.33 -8.46
N ARG A 66 -20.71 13.16 -8.34
CA ARG A 66 -20.86 14.59 -8.02
C ARG A 66 -20.80 15.49 -9.24
N ALA A 67 -19.86 15.22 -10.17
CA ALA A 67 -19.73 16.00 -11.38
C ALA A 67 -20.55 15.43 -12.57
N HIS A 68 -21.18 14.27 -12.39
CA HIS A 68 -22.00 13.57 -13.40
C HIS A 68 -21.26 13.28 -14.71
N LEU A 69 -19.95 13.01 -14.62
CA LEU A 69 -19.11 12.65 -15.76
C LEU A 69 -19.25 11.15 -16.03
N HIS A 70 -19.95 10.79 -17.08
CA HIS A 70 -20.31 9.39 -17.33
C HIS A 70 -19.71 8.81 -18.61
N TYR A 71 -18.88 9.59 -19.32
CA TYR A 71 -18.11 9.12 -20.45
C TYR A 71 -16.65 9.00 -20.03
N VAL A 72 -16.14 7.79 -20.14
CA VAL A 72 -14.77 7.44 -19.75
C VAL A 72 -13.97 7.16 -21.00
N VAL A 73 -12.85 7.82 -21.17
CA VAL A 73 -11.87 7.48 -22.19
C VAL A 73 -10.86 6.53 -21.54
N ASP A 74 -10.87 5.28 -21.94
CA ASP A 74 -9.86 4.29 -21.60
C ASP A 74 -8.72 4.42 -22.59
N ILE A 75 -7.48 4.61 -22.11
CA ILE A 75 -6.29 4.67 -22.95
C ILE A 75 -5.25 3.71 -22.37
N ASP A 76 -4.75 2.83 -23.23
CA ASP A 76 -3.69 1.87 -22.92
C ASP A 76 -2.46 2.22 -23.78
N ILE A 77 -1.35 2.59 -23.16
CA ILE A 77 -0.10 2.90 -23.87
C ILE A 77 0.58 1.58 -24.22
N LYS A 78 0.94 1.39 -25.50
CA LYS A 78 1.58 0.17 -25.98
C LYS A 78 3.00 0.03 -25.42
N GLY A 79 3.24 -0.98 -24.56
CA GLY A 79 4.56 -1.28 -24.03
C GLY A 79 5.24 -0.06 -23.39
N PHE A 80 4.54 0.66 -22.51
CA PHE A 80 4.99 1.95 -21.96
C PHE A 80 6.44 1.90 -21.44
N PHE A 81 6.73 0.97 -20.53
CA PHE A 81 8.05 0.88 -19.91
C PHE A 81 9.17 0.57 -20.94
N ASP A 82 8.86 -0.15 -22.00
CA ASP A 82 9.80 -0.56 -23.03
C ASP A 82 10.04 0.53 -24.09
N ASN A 83 9.16 1.56 -24.15
CA ASN A 83 9.18 2.58 -25.18
C ASN A 83 9.52 4.00 -24.67
N VAL A 84 9.88 4.17 -23.41
CA VAL A 84 10.30 5.47 -22.86
C VAL A 84 11.56 5.97 -23.58
N ASN A 85 11.47 7.15 -24.22
CA ASN A 85 12.62 7.77 -24.88
C ASN A 85 13.55 8.41 -23.85
N HIS A 86 14.81 7.94 -23.76
CA HIS A 86 15.81 8.38 -22.78
C HIS A 86 16.09 9.88 -22.88
N GLY A 87 16.27 10.41 -24.11
CA GLY A 87 16.54 11.82 -24.32
C GLY A 87 15.41 12.75 -23.90
N LYS A 88 14.15 12.35 -24.18
CA LYS A 88 12.97 13.10 -23.74
C LYS A 88 12.83 13.05 -22.21
N LEU A 89 13.03 11.90 -21.58
CA LEU A 89 13.00 11.76 -20.13
C LEU A 89 14.03 12.69 -19.45
N LEU A 90 15.28 12.70 -19.90
CA LEU A 90 16.32 13.56 -19.32
C LEU A 90 15.98 15.07 -19.50
N LYS A 91 15.40 15.47 -20.63
CA LYS A 91 14.89 16.85 -20.84
C LYS A 91 13.74 17.17 -19.89
N GLN A 92 12.83 16.23 -19.65
CA GLN A 92 11.74 16.42 -18.68
C GLN A 92 12.26 16.55 -17.25
N MET A 93 13.27 15.76 -16.86
CA MET A 93 13.95 15.89 -15.56
C MET A 93 14.57 17.28 -15.40
N TRP A 94 15.28 17.75 -16.44
CA TRP A 94 15.82 19.11 -16.45
C TRP A 94 14.75 20.18 -16.25
N SER A 95 13.64 20.05 -16.96
CA SER A 95 12.50 20.99 -16.86
C SER A 95 11.80 20.96 -15.49
N LEU A 96 11.86 19.83 -14.77
CA LEU A 96 11.36 19.73 -13.41
C LEU A 96 12.29 20.39 -12.37
N GLY A 97 13.49 20.84 -12.79
CA GLY A 97 14.47 21.48 -11.92
C GLY A 97 15.62 20.56 -11.50
N ILE A 98 15.69 19.33 -12.01
CA ILE A 98 16.80 18.40 -11.77
C ILE A 98 17.89 18.73 -12.80
N GLN A 99 18.74 19.73 -12.48
CA GLN A 99 19.70 20.33 -13.41
C GLN A 99 21.16 19.93 -13.15
N ASP A 100 21.41 18.97 -12.28
CA ASP A 100 22.73 18.41 -12.06
C ASP A 100 23.13 17.49 -13.25
N LYS A 101 24.10 17.94 -14.04
CA LYS A 101 24.58 17.24 -15.23
C LYS A 101 25.23 15.89 -14.87
N SER A 102 25.94 15.82 -13.76
CA SER A 102 26.59 14.59 -13.29
C SER A 102 25.55 13.53 -12.95
N LEU A 103 24.52 13.92 -12.20
CA LEU A 103 23.39 13.03 -11.87
C LEU A 103 22.63 12.56 -13.12
N LEU A 104 22.32 13.46 -14.05
CA LEU A 104 21.67 13.09 -15.31
C LEU A 104 22.53 12.15 -16.15
N THR A 105 23.85 12.32 -16.14
CA THR A 105 24.79 11.39 -16.81
C THR A 105 24.74 10.01 -16.18
N ILE A 106 24.72 9.92 -14.84
CA ILE A 106 24.58 8.64 -14.12
C ILE A 106 23.27 7.96 -14.49
N ILE A 107 22.15 8.69 -14.46
CA ILE A 107 20.84 8.15 -14.85
C ILE A 107 20.84 7.69 -16.31
N SER A 108 21.47 8.46 -17.20
CA SER A 108 21.61 8.06 -18.61
C SER A 108 22.40 6.75 -18.78
N LYS A 109 23.48 6.57 -18.01
CA LYS A 109 24.26 5.30 -17.99
C LYS A 109 23.42 4.15 -17.46
N MET A 110 22.66 4.36 -16.40
CA MET A 110 21.74 3.33 -15.85
C MET A 110 20.67 2.90 -16.86
N LEU A 111 20.09 3.85 -17.60
CA LEU A 111 19.10 3.56 -18.64
C LEU A 111 19.68 2.78 -19.82
N LYS A 112 20.97 2.93 -20.07
CA LYS A 112 21.72 2.26 -21.14
C LYS A 112 22.57 1.08 -20.65
N ALA A 113 22.36 0.65 -19.40
CA ALA A 113 23.06 -0.52 -18.88
C ALA A 113 22.68 -1.76 -19.71
N GLU A 114 23.68 -2.55 -20.04
CA GLU A 114 23.50 -3.76 -20.81
C GLU A 114 22.62 -4.76 -20.07
N ILE A 115 21.67 -5.33 -20.80
CA ILE A 115 20.74 -6.35 -20.29
C ILE A 115 21.15 -7.69 -20.90
N GLU A 116 21.46 -8.67 -20.06
CA GLU A 116 21.81 -10.02 -20.50
C GLU A 116 20.77 -10.59 -21.45
N GLY A 117 21.21 -11.05 -22.61
CA GLY A 117 20.33 -11.59 -23.68
C GLY A 117 19.60 -10.56 -24.53
N ILE A 118 19.71 -9.24 -24.22
CA ILE A 118 19.05 -8.15 -24.99
C ILE A 118 20.08 -7.15 -25.53
N GLY A 119 21.21 -6.94 -24.81
CA GLY A 119 22.20 -5.92 -25.12
C GLY A 119 21.87 -4.54 -24.56
N ILE A 120 22.40 -3.48 -25.17
CA ILE A 120 22.25 -2.09 -24.72
C ILE A 120 20.91 -1.51 -25.21
N PRO A 121 19.96 -1.19 -24.29
CA PRO A 121 18.66 -0.66 -24.67
C PRO A 121 18.78 0.79 -25.19
N GLN A 122 18.18 1.07 -26.33
CA GLN A 122 18.12 2.43 -26.91
C GLN A 122 16.97 3.27 -26.35
N LYS A 123 15.97 2.62 -25.77
CA LYS A 123 14.78 3.19 -25.14
C LYS A 123 14.28 2.26 -24.03
N GLY A 124 13.37 2.74 -23.24
CA GLY A 124 12.74 1.98 -22.14
C GLY A 124 13.38 2.24 -20.78
N THR A 125 12.66 1.80 -19.76
CA THR A 125 13.14 1.77 -18.37
C THR A 125 13.12 0.33 -17.88
N PRO A 126 14.19 -0.20 -17.26
CA PRO A 126 14.24 -1.60 -16.84
C PRO A 126 13.08 -1.95 -15.90
N GLN A 127 12.28 -2.97 -16.25
CA GLN A 127 11.24 -3.47 -15.36
C GLN A 127 11.93 -4.24 -14.22
N GLY A 128 11.77 -3.74 -12.98
CA GLY A 128 12.45 -4.26 -11.79
C GLY A 128 13.48 -3.32 -11.16
N GLY A 129 13.89 -2.27 -11.87
CA GLY A 129 14.71 -1.20 -11.30
C GLY A 129 13.96 -0.39 -10.24
N ILE A 130 14.65 0.00 -9.15
CA ILE A 130 14.07 0.77 -8.03
C ILE A 130 13.65 2.18 -8.50
N LEU A 131 14.39 2.76 -9.43
CA LEU A 131 14.16 4.10 -9.94
C LEU A 131 13.08 4.15 -11.04
N SER A 132 12.83 3.04 -11.75
CA SER A 132 11.94 2.99 -12.92
C SER A 132 10.51 3.49 -12.65
N PRO A 133 9.86 3.21 -11.49
CA PRO A 133 8.54 3.76 -11.17
C PRO A 133 8.53 5.29 -11.04
N LEU A 134 9.57 5.89 -10.48
CA LEU A 134 9.70 7.34 -10.37
C LEU A 134 9.92 7.97 -11.76
N LEU A 135 10.80 7.40 -12.57
CA LEU A 135 11.06 7.86 -13.94
C LEU A 135 9.80 7.78 -14.81
N SER A 136 9.02 6.71 -14.69
CA SER A 136 7.75 6.55 -15.40
C SER A 136 6.75 7.66 -15.04
N ASN A 137 6.71 8.03 -13.77
CA ASN A 137 5.86 9.14 -13.32
C ASN A 137 6.34 10.49 -13.86
N ILE A 138 7.65 10.72 -13.97
CA ILE A 138 8.22 11.93 -14.58
C ILE A 138 7.78 12.04 -16.04
N VAL A 139 7.88 10.96 -16.81
CA VAL A 139 7.50 10.95 -18.25
C VAL A 139 6.03 11.35 -18.44
N LEU A 140 5.13 10.78 -17.66
CA LEU A 140 3.69 11.02 -17.82
C LEU A 140 3.18 12.26 -17.07
N ASN A 141 3.99 12.90 -16.24
CA ASN A 141 3.58 14.10 -15.50
C ASN A 141 3.23 15.27 -16.44
N GLU A 142 3.94 15.39 -17.55
CA GLU A 142 3.66 16.41 -18.56
C GLU A 142 2.27 16.19 -19.19
N LEU A 143 1.90 14.94 -19.45
CA LEU A 143 0.56 14.57 -19.91
C LEU A 143 -0.52 14.94 -18.89
N ASP A 144 -0.27 14.63 -17.61
CA ASP A 144 -1.23 14.93 -16.54
C ASP A 144 -1.55 16.42 -16.48
N TRP A 145 -0.52 17.26 -16.50
CA TRP A 145 -0.67 18.72 -16.49
C TRP A 145 -1.27 19.25 -17.79
N TRP A 146 -0.88 18.72 -18.95
CA TRP A 146 -1.46 19.14 -20.22
C TRP A 146 -2.97 18.87 -20.26
N ILE A 147 -3.44 17.70 -19.85
CA ILE A 147 -4.87 17.37 -19.77
C ILE A 147 -5.58 18.25 -18.74
N SER A 148 -5.00 18.42 -17.56
CA SER A 148 -5.59 19.18 -16.46
C SER A 148 -5.75 20.67 -16.86
N ASN A 149 -4.78 21.22 -17.57
CA ASN A 149 -4.80 22.61 -18.05
C ASN A 149 -5.87 22.88 -19.12
N GLN A 150 -6.48 21.85 -19.73
CA GLN A 150 -7.60 22.04 -20.64
C GLN A 150 -8.91 22.39 -19.89
N TRP A 151 -9.00 22.07 -18.60
CA TRP A 151 -10.21 22.31 -17.80
C TRP A 151 -9.94 22.52 -16.31
N GLU A 152 -9.40 21.54 -15.60
CA GLU A 152 -9.37 21.50 -14.14
C GLU A 152 -8.52 22.62 -13.53
N THR A 153 -7.33 22.80 -14.06
CA THR A 153 -6.36 23.81 -13.62
C THR A 153 -6.32 25.05 -14.52
N PHE A 154 -7.21 25.11 -15.53
CA PHE A 154 -7.31 26.25 -16.42
C PHE A 154 -7.55 27.54 -15.63
N GLU A 155 -6.73 28.56 -15.87
CA GLU A 155 -6.88 29.87 -15.24
C GLU A 155 -7.38 30.90 -16.25
N PRO A 156 -8.62 31.38 -16.08
CA PRO A 156 -9.15 32.45 -16.90
C PRO A 156 -8.44 33.78 -16.58
N ARG A 157 -8.35 34.67 -17.56
CA ARG A 157 -7.75 36.00 -17.36
C ARG A 157 -8.41 36.81 -16.24
N HIS A 158 -9.74 36.70 -16.12
CA HIS A 158 -10.50 37.32 -15.02
C HIS A 158 -10.45 36.47 -13.76
N LYS A 159 -10.17 37.07 -12.61
CA LYS A 159 -10.15 36.41 -11.31
C LYS A 159 -11.59 36.21 -10.82
N TYR A 160 -12.07 34.98 -10.90
CA TYR A 160 -13.38 34.57 -10.38
C TYR A 160 -13.26 33.95 -8.97
N THR A 161 -14.35 34.02 -8.20
CA THR A 161 -14.52 33.09 -7.06
C THR A 161 -14.62 31.65 -7.60
N SER A 162 -14.33 30.66 -6.77
CA SER A 162 -14.35 29.24 -7.19
C SER A 162 -15.66 28.82 -7.86
N TYR A 163 -16.80 29.29 -7.34
CA TYR A 163 -18.12 29.01 -7.90
C TYR A 163 -18.33 29.67 -9.26
N ASN A 164 -18.03 30.94 -9.36
CA ASN A 164 -18.18 31.71 -10.61
C ASN A 164 -17.19 31.25 -11.69
N LYS A 165 -15.95 30.88 -11.32
CA LYS A 165 -14.97 30.25 -12.23
C LYS A 165 -15.57 29.02 -12.89
N PHE A 166 -16.13 28.11 -12.10
CA PHE A 166 -16.73 26.88 -12.63
C PHE A 166 -17.93 27.16 -13.58
N SER A 167 -18.77 28.13 -13.24
CA SER A 167 -19.89 28.54 -14.08
C SER A 167 -19.40 29.16 -15.42
N ALA A 168 -18.41 30.05 -15.35
CA ALA A 168 -17.81 30.66 -16.53
C ALA A 168 -17.13 29.63 -17.46
N LEU A 169 -16.41 28.65 -16.87
CA LEU A 169 -15.82 27.56 -17.66
C LEU A 169 -16.89 26.71 -18.36
N LYS A 170 -18.02 26.44 -17.70
CA LYS A 170 -19.13 25.67 -18.29
C LYS A 170 -19.83 26.39 -19.45
N SER A 171 -19.90 27.71 -19.42
CA SER A 171 -20.47 28.50 -20.50
C SER A 171 -19.50 28.74 -21.65
N SER A 172 -18.22 28.40 -21.47
CA SER A 172 -17.19 28.55 -22.51
C SER A 172 -17.18 27.38 -23.51
N LYS A 173 -16.34 27.49 -24.56
CA LYS A 173 -16.08 26.40 -25.50
C LYS A 173 -15.13 25.32 -24.97
N LEU A 174 -14.59 25.48 -23.77
CA LEU A 174 -13.69 24.51 -23.14
C LEU A 174 -14.39 23.16 -22.90
N LYS A 175 -13.63 22.09 -23.02
CA LYS A 175 -14.15 20.73 -22.90
C LYS A 175 -13.92 20.20 -21.47
N GLN A 176 -15.00 19.95 -20.75
CA GLN A 176 -14.93 19.45 -19.38
C GLN A 176 -14.39 18.02 -19.33
N MET A 177 -13.15 17.87 -18.86
CA MET A 177 -12.51 16.59 -18.69
C MET A 177 -11.59 16.59 -17.46
N TYR A 178 -11.39 15.42 -16.86
CA TYR A 178 -10.55 15.20 -15.69
C TYR A 178 -9.75 13.92 -15.86
N ILE A 179 -8.48 13.94 -15.47
CA ILE A 179 -7.62 12.76 -15.50
C ILE A 179 -7.63 12.05 -14.13
N VAL A 180 -7.57 10.73 -14.17
CA VAL A 180 -7.29 9.87 -13.03
C VAL A 180 -6.27 8.84 -13.48
N ARG A 181 -5.03 8.92 -12.97
CA ARG A 181 -3.92 8.06 -13.41
C ARG A 181 -3.38 7.20 -12.27
N TYR A 182 -3.07 5.97 -12.59
CA TYR A 182 -2.32 5.04 -11.75
C TYR A 182 -1.22 4.37 -12.59
N ALA A 183 0.01 4.82 -12.48
CA ALA A 183 1.13 4.43 -13.35
C ALA A 183 0.82 4.75 -14.83
N ASP A 184 0.83 3.76 -15.69
CA ASP A 184 0.49 3.82 -17.11
C ASP A 184 -1.00 3.63 -17.42
N ASP A 185 -1.78 3.13 -16.46
CA ASP A 185 -3.25 2.99 -16.58
C ASP A 185 -3.94 4.29 -16.16
N PHE A 186 -4.53 5.00 -17.11
CA PHE A 186 -5.25 6.23 -16.83
C PHE A 186 -6.60 6.31 -17.54
N LYS A 187 -7.49 7.09 -16.94
CA LYS A 187 -8.85 7.32 -17.40
C LYS A 187 -9.11 8.81 -17.51
N LEU A 188 -9.78 9.24 -18.59
CA LEU A 188 -10.32 10.58 -18.67
C LEU A 188 -11.83 10.53 -18.46
N MET A 189 -12.31 11.32 -17.52
CA MET A 189 -13.73 11.44 -17.22
C MET A 189 -14.28 12.68 -17.94
N CYS A 190 -15.22 12.48 -18.86
CA CYS A 190 -15.78 13.52 -19.71
C CYS A 190 -17.29 13.70 -19.50
N ARG A 191 -17.79 14.89 -19.81
CA ARG A 191 -19.20 15.24 -19.70
C ARG A 191 -20.09 14.54 -20.72
N ASP A 192 -19.66 14.51 -21.97
CA ASP A 192 -20.40 14.02 -23.13
C ASP A 192 -19.52 13.17 -24.06
N TYR A 193 -20.17 12.51 -25.00
CA TYR A 193 -19.50 11.59 -25.94
C TYR A 193 -18.57 12.32 -26.92
N GLU A 194 -18.99 13.46 -27.41
CA GLU A 194 -18.20 14.25 -28.36
C GLU A 194 -16.89 14.75 -27.74
N THR A 195 -16.98 15.27 -26.51
CA THR A 195 -15.78 15.65 -25.72
C THR A 195 -14.85 14.45 -25.51
N ALA A 196 -15.41 13.27 -25.19
CA ALA A 196 -14.61 12.06 -24.96
C ALA A 196 -13.91 11.59 -26.25
N GLN A 197 -14.58 11.67 -27.41
CA GLN A 197 -13.96 11.31 -28.70
C GLN A 197 -12.84 12.29 -29.07
N LYS A 198 -13.08 13.59 -28.94
CA LYS A 198 -12.05 14.62 -29.19
C LYS A 198 -10.85 14.44 -28.25
N ALA A 199 -11.10 14.13 -26.96
CA ALA A 199 -10.05 13.87 -25.98
C ALA A 199 -9.20 12.64 -26.36
N LEU A 200 -9.83 11.54 -26.82
CA LEU A 200 -9.11 10.34 -27.26
C LEU A 200 -8.15 10.65 -28.40
N ILE A 201 -8.64 11.37 -29.44
CA ILE A 201 -7.82 11.74 -30.60
C ILE A 201 -6.68 12.68 -30.17
N ALA A 202 -6.99 13.71 -29.37
CA ALA A 202 -6.01 14.68 -28.92
C ALA A 202 -4.90 14.04 -28.07
N VAL A 203 -5.26 13.16 -27.13
CA VAL A 203 -4.27 12.44 -26.30
C VAL A 203 -3.42 11.49 -27.14
N LYS A 204 -4.03 10.76 -28.08
CA LYS A 204 -3.29 9.89 -29.02
C LYS A 204 -2.21 10.67 -29.75
N ASN A 205 -2.57 11.81 -30.37
CA ASN A 205 -1.64 12.63 -31.12
C ASN A 205 -0.56 13.23 -30.20
N TRP A 206 -0.97 13.75 -29.05
CA TRP A 206 -0.04 14.32 -28.07
C TRP A 206 1.00 13.29 -27.59
N LEU A 207 0.58 12.06 -27.25
CA LEU A 207 1.49 10.99 -26.85
C LEU A 207 2.49 10.66 -27.96
N LYS A 208 2.03 10.59 -29.22
CA LYS A 208 2.88 10.30 -30.36
C LYS A 208 3.90 11.42 -30.63
N GLU A 209 3.43 12.65 -30.73
CA GLU A 209 4.26 13.80 -31.08
C GLU A 209 5.21 14.19 -29.94
N ARG A 210 4.68 14.25 -28.72
CA ARG A 210 5.43 14.76 -27.57
C ARG A 210 6.33 13.70 -26.93
N LEU A 211 5.82 12.48 -26.74
CA LEU A 211 6.54 11.42 -26.03
C LEU A 211 7.05 10.29 -26.93
N ASP A 212 6.67 10.26 -28.20
CA ASP A 212 6.93 9.16 -29.14
C ASP A 212 6.36 7.82 -28.64
N LEU A 213 5.17 7.90 -28.01
CA LEU A 213 4.46 6.74 -27.48
C LEU A 213 3.19 6.48 -28.29
N ASP A 214 2.95 5.21 -28.60
CA ASP A 214 1.76 4.75 -29.30
C ASP A 214 0.71 4.20 -28.30
N ILE A 215 -0.57 4.43 -28.58
CA ILE A 215 -1.66 3.79 -27.85
C ILE A 215 -2.00 2.44 -28.49
N SER A 216 -2.55 1.52 -27.70
CA SER A 216 -3.13 0.26 -28.17
C SER A 216 -4.54 0.52 -28.71
N PRO A 217 -4.79 0.46 -30.03
CA PRO A 217 -6.11 0.78 -30.60
C PRO A 217 -7.22 -0.17 -30.12
N GLU A 218 -6.87 -1.45 -29.89
CA GLU A 218 -7.80 -2.49 -29.47
C GLU A 218 -8.30 -2.29 -28.04
N LYS A 219 -7.45 -1.69 -27.19
CA LYS A 219 -7.75 -1.49 -25.77
C LYS A 219 -8.21 -0.06 -25.47
N SER A 220 -7.88 0.90 -26.35
CA SER A 220 -8.24 2.31 -26.16
C SER A 220 -9.62 2.62 -26.75
N LYS A 221 -10.56 3.10 -25.91
CA LYS A 221 -11.95 3.32 -26.31
C LYS A 221 -12.69 4.30 -25.41
N VAL A 222 -13.79 4.85 -25.96
CA VAL A 222 -14.75 5.65 -25.18
C VAL A 222 -15.86 4.77 -24.66
N ILE A 223 -16.10 4.81 -23.35
CA ILE A 223 -17.10 4.01 -22.65
C ILE A 223 -18.15 4.92 -22.00
N ASN A 224 -19.42 4.69 -22.31
CA ASN A 224 -20.51 5.24 -21.54
C ASN A 224 -20.81 4.32 -20.34
N ILE A 225 -20.38 4.73 -19.14
CA ILE A 225 -20.53 3.92 -17.92
C ILE A 225 -21.97 3.81 -17.40
N ARG A 226 -22.95 4.47 -18.03
CA ARG A 226 -24.39 4.20 -17.80
C ARG A 226 -24.84 2.92 -18.51
N LYS A 227 -24.20 2.58 -19.64
CA LYS A 227 -24.56 1.40 -20.45
C LYS A 227 -23.62 0.24 -20.19
N ASN A 228 -22.31 0.47 -20.17
CA ASN A 228 -21.25 -0.52 -20.13
C ASN A 228 -20.38 -0.37 -18.88
N TYR A 229 -19.64 -1.42 -18.52
CA TYR A 229 -18.63 -1.36 -17.47
C TYR A 229 -17.33 -0.75 -18.01
N SER A 230 -16.70 0.14 -17.23
CA SER A 230 -15.30 0.50 -17.39
C SER A 230 -14.45 -0.27 -16.38
N ASN A 231 -13.36 -0.88 -16.87
CA ASN A 231 -12.42 -1.62 -16.03
C ASN A 231 -11.30 -0.68 -15.59
N PHE A 232 -10.97 -0.70 -14.30
CA PHE A 232 -9.85 0.06 -13.76
C PHE A 232 -9.29 -0.64 -12.51
N LEU A 233 -7.99 -0.91 -12.49
CA LEU A 233 -7.27 -1.46 -11.34
C LEU A 233 -7.92 -2.73 -10.73
N GLY A 234 -8.37 -3.66 -11.55
CA GLY A 234 -9.01 -4.89 -11.09
C GLY A 234 -10.50 -4.76 -10.75
N PHE A 235 -11.06 -3.57 -10.81
CA PHE A 235 -12.48 -3.29 -10.61
C PHE A 235 -13.19 -3.04 -11.94
N LYS A 236 -14.50 -3.35 -12.01
CA LYS A 236 -15.40 -2.92 -13.07
C LYS A 236 -16.44 -1.97 -12.47
N LEU A 237 -16.58 -0.80 -13.09
CA LEU A 237 -17.39 0.31 -12.62
C LEU A 237 -18.53 0.60 -13.59
N LYS A 238 -19.74 0.77 -13.07
CA LYS A 238 -20.95 1.11 -13.84
C LYS A 238 -21.85 2.03 -13.05
N VAL A 239 -22.50 2.98 -13.71
CA VAL A 239 -23.52 3.83 -13.11
C VAL A 239 -24.87 3.13 -13.15
N ILE A 240 -25.51 3.03 -12.01
CA ILE A 240 -26.86 2.48 -11.89
C ILE A 240 -27.83 3.53 -11.33
N LYS A 241 -29.11 3.35 -11.59
CA LYS A 241 -30.20 4.17 -11.02
C LYS A 241 -30.49 3.67 -9.60
N LYS A 242 -30.46 4.55 -8.60
CA LYS A 242 -30.88 4.27 -7.22
C LYS A 242 -31.90 5.33 -6.79
N GLY A 243 -33.17 4.99 -6.87
CA GLY A 243 -34.26 5.96 -6.73
C GLY A 243 -34.15 7.06 -7.80
N ARG A 244 -34.17 8.32 -7.38
CA ARG A 244 -34.00 9.48 -8.28
C ARG A 244 -32.55 9.80 -8.66
N LYS A 245 -31.57 9.15 -8.03
CA LYS A 245 -30.14 9.44 -8.24
C LYS A 245 -29.48 8.39 -9.14
N LYS A 246 -28.46 8.82 -9.87
CA LYS A 246 -27.51 7.94 -10.60
C LYS A 246 -26.25 7.83 -9.78
N VAL A 247 -25.84 6.61 -9.45
CA VAL A 247 -24.66 6.34 -8.60
C VAL A 247 -23.78 5.29 -9.25
N ILE A 248 -22.47 5.50 -9.19
CA ILE A 248 -21.51 4.49 -9.65
C ILE A 248 -21.44 3.35 -8.64
N LYS A 249 -21.36 2.15 -9.15
CA LYS A 249 -21.17 0.91 -8.39
C LYS A 249 -20.03 0.10 -8.98
N SER A 250 -19.36 -0.66 -8.14
CA SER A 250 -18.20 -1.43 -8.53
C SER A 250 -18.29 -2.88 -8.08
N ASN A 251 -17.79 -3.76 -8.94
CA ASN A 251 -17.55 -5.18 -8.72
C ASN A 251 -16.07 -5.48 -9.00
N ILE A 252 -15.62 -6.66 -8.63
CA ILE A 252 -14.36 -7.22 -9.12
C ILE A 252 -14.53 -7.50 -10.61
N ASN A 253 -13.55 -7.15 -11.44
CA ASN A 253 -13.63 -7.44 -12.88
C ASN A 253 -13.40 -8.93 -13.17
N ASP A 254 -13.80 -9.38 -14.34
CA ASP A 254 -13.85 -10.82 -14.66
C ASP A 254 -12.44 -11.44 -14.73
N LYS A 255 -11.42 -10.70 -15.21
CA LYS A 255 -10.02 -11.13 -15.22
C LYS A 255 -9.49 -11.32 -13.80
N ALA A 256 -9.75 -10.35 -12.92
CA ALA A 256 -9.36 -10.40 -11.52
C ALA A 256 -10.09 -11.53 -10.76
N THR A 257 -11.38 -11.73 -11.04
CA THR A 257 -12.16 -12.84 -10.45
C THR A 257 -11.55 -14.20 -10.79
N LYS A 258 -11.22 -14.45 -12.07
CA LYS A 258 -10.53 -15.67 -12.51
C LYS A 258 -9.20 -15.86 -11.79
N LYS A 259 -8.41 -14.80 -11.64
CA LYS A 259 -7.13 -14.82 -10.93
C LYS A 259 -7.30 -15.16 -9.45
N VAL A 260 -8.26 -14.55 -8.76
CA VAL A 260 -8.56 -14.85 -7.36
C VAL A 260 -8.94 -16.32 -7.19
N ILE A 261 -9.80 -16.85 -8.06
CA ILE A 261 -10.18 -18.27 -8.06
C ILE A 261 -8.94 -19.15 -8.25
N SER A 262 -8.08 -18.86 -9.22
CA SER A 262 -6.84 -19.63 -9.47
C SER A 262 -5.93 -19.67 -8.25
N VAL A 263 -5.69 -18.53 -7.61
CA VAL A 263 -4.87 -18.44 -6.38
C VAL A 263 -5.49 -19.27 -5.25
N ILE A 264 -6.81 -19.18 -5.04
CA ILE A 264 -7.48 -19.96 -3.99
C ILE A 264 -7.37 -21.45 -4.26
N LEU A 265 -7.59 -21.90 -5.49
CA LEU A 265 -7.47 -23.30 -5.87
C LEU A 265 -6.05 -23.85 -5.69
N GLU A 266 -5.04 -23.05 -6.01
CA GLU A 266 -3.64 -23.38 -5.76
C GLU A 266 -3.37 -23.57 -4.26
N ARG A 267 -3.82 -22.66 -3.40
CA ARG A 267 -3.69 -22.79 -1.94
C ARG A 267 -4.44 -23.99 -1.38
N ILE A 268 -5.61 -24.33 -1.92
CA ILE A 268 -6.36 -25.54 -1.55
C ILE A 268 -5.56 -26.81 -1.95
N LYS A 269 -4.91 -26.81 -3.11
CA LYS A 269 -4.05 -27.92 -3.54
C LYS A 269 -2.84 -28.09 -2.63
N GLU A 270 -2.21 -26.99 -2.19
CA GLU A 270 -1.12 -27.01 -1.20
C GLU A 270 -1.60 -27.59 0.14
N LEU A 271 -2.75 -27.13 0.65
CA LEU A 271 -3.34 -27.66 1.89
C LEU A 271 -3.60 -29.17 1.81
N LYS A 272 -4.11 -29.67 0.66
CA LYS A 272 -4.33 -31.09 0.43
C LYS A 272 -3.02 -31.89 0.47
N LYS A 273 -1.94 -31.35 -0.14
CA LYS A 273 -0.64 -32.02 -0.24
C LYS A 273 0.10 -32.04 1.10
N SER A 274 0.05 -30.94 1.86
CA SER A 274 0.78 -30.77 3.11
C SER A 274 -0.04 -29.94 4.12
N PRO A 275 -0.88 -30.57 4.97
CA PRO A 275 -1.76 -29.89 5.92
C PRO A 275 -0.97 -29.42 7.17
N THR A 276 -0.11 -28.44 7.02
CA THR A 276 0.74 -27.88 8.08
C THR A 276 0.30 -26.47 8.46
N VAL A 277 0.75 -25.99 9.64
CA VAL A 277 0.57 -24.61 10.09
C VAL A 277 1.04 -23.60 9.01
N LYS A 278 2.15 -23.90 8.34
CA LYS A 278 2.74 -23.05 7.28
C LYS A 278 1.81 -22.90 6.07
N THR A 279 1.22 -24.00 5.59
CA THR A 279 0.31 -23.96 4.44
C THR A 279 -1.03 -23.34 4.79
N VAL A 280 -1.54 -23.54 6.02
CA VAL A 280 -2.74 -22.84 6.51
C VAL A 280 -2.51 -21.33 6.58
N ASN A 281 -1.39 -20.89 7.12
CA ASN A 281 -1.05 -19.48 7.19
C ASN A 281 -0.91 -18.87 5.79
N ARG A 282 -0.33 -19.58 4.83
CA ARG A 282 -0.24 -19.14 3.42
C ARG A 282 -1.62 -19.01 2.76
N TYR A 283 -2.52 -19.97 2.99
CA TYR A 283 -3.92 -19.87 2.54
C TYR A 283 -4.59 -18.64 3.17
N ASN A 284 -4.51 -18.48 4.49
CA ASN A 284 -5.12 -17.37 5.23
C ASN A 284 -4.57 -16.01 4.75
N ALA A 285 -3.26 -15.89 4.54
CA ALA A 285 -2.63 -14.69 4.01
C ALA A 285 -3.12 -14.36 2.59
N SER A 286 -3.30 -15.36 1.73
CA SER A 286 -3.83 -15.16 0.38
C SER A 286 -5.29 -14.67 0.39
N ILE A 287 -6.14 -15.25 1.25
CA ILE A 287 -7.54 -14.79 1.42
C ILE A 287 -7.57 -13.35 1.95
N LEU A 288 -6.80 -13.06 2.99
CA LEU A 288 -6.74 -11.74 3.59
C LEU A 288 -6.22 -10.69 2.59
N GLY A 289 -5.19 -11.02 1.82
CA GLY A 289 -4.66 -10.15 0.76
C GLY A 289 -5.72 -9.81 -0.29
N CYS A 290 -6.45 -10.82 -0.78
CA CYS A 290 -7.57 -10.61 -1.71
C CYS A 290 -8.66 -9.73 -1.09
N HIS A 291 -9.05 -9.99 0.16
CA HIS A 291 -10.06 -9.19 0.85
C HIS A 291 -9.60 -7.75 1.05
N ASN A 292 -8.38 -7.52 1.49
CA ASN A 292 -7.85 -6.16 1.71
C ASN A 292 -7.81 -5.35 0.42
N TYR A 293 -7.45 -5.97 -0.70
CA TYR A 293 -7.41 -5.28 -1.99
C TYR A 293 -8.83 -4.96 -2.52
N TYR A 294 -9.73 -5.94 -2.54
CA TYR A 294 -11.04 -5.81 -3.19
C TYR A 294 -12.16 -5.29 -2.29
N ARG A 295 -11.94 -5.13 -0.97
CA ARG A 295 -12.94 -4.62 -0.02
C ARG A 295 -13.56 -3.26 -0.39
N TYR A 296 -12.94 -2.54 -1.29
CA TYR A 296 -13.41 -1.25 -1.79
C TYR A 296 -14.44 -1.37 -2.93
N ALA A 297 -14.67 -2.56 -3.46
CA ALA A 297 -15.77 -2.77 -4.40
C ALA A 297 -17.12 -2.71 -3.68
N THR A 298 -18.10 -2.04 -4.30
CA THR A 298 -19.43 -1.86 -3.71
C THR A 298 -20.14 -3.19 -3.45
N TYR A 299 -20.00 -4.14 -4.38
CA TYR A 299 -20.66 -5.46 -4.33
C TYR A 299 -19.67 -6.59 -4.04
N VAL A 300 -18.60 -6.30 -3.31
CA VAL A 300 -17.55 -7.27 -2.99
C VAL A 300 -18.05 -8.51 -2.27
N ASN A 301 -19.04 -8.36 -1.39
CA ASN A 301 -19.68 -9.48 -0.70
C ASN A 301 -20.36 -10.45 -1.67
N ILE A 302 -21.03 -9.93 -2.70
CA ILE A 302 -21.68 -10.73 -3.75
C ILE A 302 -20.62 -11.45 -4.59
N ASP A 303 -19.57 -10.73 -4.98
CA ASP A 303 -18.48 -11.28 -5.80
C ASP A 303 -17.75 -12.42 -5.07
N PHE A 304 -17.38 -12.22 -3.79
CA PHE A 304 -16.73 -13.27 -3.01
C PHE A 304 -17.66 -14.42 -2.62
N SER A 305 -18.96 -14.17 -2.47
CA SER A 305 -19.95 -15.27 -2.30
C SER A 305 -20.01 -16.16 -3.54
N LYS A 306 -19.97 -15.58 -4.75
CA LYS A 306 -19.89 -16.33 -6.00
C LYS A 306 -18.57 -17.10 -6.12
N ILE A 307 -17.44 -16.48 -5.77
CA ILE A 307 -16.13 -17.15 -5.75
C ILE A 307 -16.16 -18.33 -4.77
N ALA A 308 -16.66 -18.11 -3.55
CA ALA A 308 -16.78 -19.17 -2.54
C ALA A 308 -17.61 -20.34 -3.02
N PHE A 309 -18.74 -20.08 -3.69
CA PHE A 309 -19.59 -21.12 -4.29
C PHE A 309 -18.84 -21.93 -5.34
N LEU A 310 -18.15 -21.26 -6.27
CA LEU A 310 -17.41 -21.92 -7.34
C LEU A 310 -16.27 -22.84 -6.85
N VAL A 311 -15.64 -22.50 -5.72
CA VAL A 311 -14.53 -23.29 -5.15
C VAL A 311 -14.97 -24.23 -4.02
N SER A 312 -16.24 -24.19 -3.60
CA SER A 312 -16.76 -24.91 -2.42
C SER A 312 -16.53 -26.42 -2.48
N ASN A 313 -16.87 -27.05 -3.60
CA ASN A 313 -16.71 -28.49 -3.79
C ASN A 313 -15.24 -28.90 -3.77
N ASN A 314 -14.36 -28.10 -4.39
CA ASN A 314 -12.92 -28.35 -4.39
C ASN A 314 -12.35 -28.23 -2.96
N LEU A 315 -12.71 -27.16 -2.24
CA LEU A 315 -12.30 -26.96 -0.86
C LEU A 315 -12.78 -28.09 0.04
N TYR A 316 -14.06 -28.51 -0.10
CA TYR A 316 -14.62 -29.59 0.71
C TYR A 316 -13.90 -30.92 0.44
N ASN A 317 -13.82 -31.34 -0.82
CA ASN A 317 -13.23 -32.62 -1.20
C ASN A 317 -11.73 -32.71 -0.87
N SER A 318 -11.00 -31.60 -1.02
CA SER A 318 -9.57 -31.55 -0.72
C SER A 318 -9.28 -31.55 0.77
N THR A 319 -10.21 -31.07 1.61
CA THR A 319 -9.93 -30.88 3.04
C THR A 319 -10.72 -31.82 3.97
N LYS A 320 -11.75 -32.53 3.49
CA LYS A 320 -12.66 -33.34 4.32
C LYS A 320 -11.98 -34.31 5.27
N ARG A 321 -10.83 -34.91 4.89
CA ARG A 321 -10.08 -35.88 5.71
C ARG A 321 -9.12 -35.24 6.71
N ILE A 322 -8.79 -33.96 6.54
CA ILE A 322 -7.79 -33.21 7.33
C ILE A 322 -8.41 -32.14 8.23
N ARG A 323 -9.76 -32.04 8.26
CA ARG A 323 -10.48 -31.06 9.09
C ARG A 323 -10.48 -31.49 10.55
N GLY A 324 -10.06 -30.59 11.41
CA GLY A 324 -10.23 -30.70 12.86
C GLY A 324 -11.60 -30.20 13.32
N LYS A 325 -12.08 -30.71 14.45
CA LYS A 325 -13.33 -30.28 15.10
C LYS A 325 -13.14 -28.94 15.83
N THR A 326 -11.93 -28.70 16.38
CA THR A 326 -11.57 -27.55 17.19
C THR A 326 -10.22 -26.98 16.76
N GLY A 327 -9.90 -25.77 17.20
CA GLY A 327 -8.64 -25.11 16.93
C GLY A 327 -8.64 -23.65 17.38
N SER A 328 -7.54 -22.94 17.15
CA SER A 328 -7.36 -21.55 17.52
C SER A 328 -7.78 -20.59 16.39
N LYS A 329 -8.36 -19.45 16.78
CA LYS A 329 -8.64 -18.33 15.91
C LYS A 329 -7.57 -17.26 16.13
N SER A 330 -6.84 -16.87 15.11
CA SER A 330 -5.85 -15.79 15.19
C SER A 330 -6.52 -14.45 15.52
N LYS A 331 -5.74 -13.48 16.04
CA LYS A 331 -6.23 -12.09 16.24
C LYS A 331 -6.80 -11.49 14.94
N ALA A 332 -6.16 -11.76 13.79
CA ALA A 332 -6.66 -11.34 12.51
C ALA A 332 -8.02 -11.97 12.17
N TYR A 333 -8.21 -13.28 12.44
CA TYR A 333 -9.51 -13.93 12.26
C TYR A 333 -10.59 -13.23 13.09
N ILE A 334 -10.32 -13.00 14.37
CA ILE A 334 -11.30 -12.36 15.28
C ILE A 334 -11.63 -10.94 14.81
N ASN A 335 -10.64 -10.15 14.44
CA ASN A 335 -10.84 -8.76 14.01
C ASN A 335 -11.61 -8.62 12.71
N TYR A 336 -11.36 -9.48 11.72
CA TYR A 336 -11.96 -9.36 10.39
C TYR A 336 -13.22 -10.22 10.21
N TYR A 337 -13.30 -11.36 10.88
CA TYR A 337 -14.35 -12.38 10.68
C TYR A 337 -15.06 -12.82 11.96
N GLY A 338 -14.76 -12.20 13.13
CA GLY A 338 -15.33 -12.59 14.42
C GLY A 338 -16.87 -12.61 14.46
N ASN A 339 -17.49 -11.69 13.72
CA ASN A 339 -18.96 -11.58 13.60
C ASN A 339 -19.55 -12.38 12.42
N TYR A 340 -18.79 -13.31 11.85
CA TYR A 340 -19.23 -14.10 10.71
C TYR A 340 -19.80 -15.43 11.16
N ASN A 341 -21.10 -15.63 10.99
CA ASN A 341 -21.88 -16.78 11.54
C ASN A 341 -21.80 -18.06 10.71
N ILE A 342 -20.71 -18.28 9.95
CA ILE A 342 -20.52 -19.53 9.22
C ILE A 342 -19.62 -20.47 9.99
N LYS A 343 -19.88 -21.78 9.83
CA LYS A 343 -19.08 -22.86 10.43
C LYS A 343 -17.58 -22.69 10.12
N THR A 344 -16.79 -22.50 11.15
CA THR A 344 -15.33 -22.39 11.03
C THR A 344 -14.73 -23.75 10.67
N VAL A 345 -13.85 -23.79 9.70
CA VAL A 345 -13.06 -24.98 9.36
C VAL A 345 -11.69 -24.84 9.96
N TYR A 346 -11.22 -25.90 10.64
CA TYR A 346 -9.90 -25.95 11.25
C TYR A 346 -9.02 -26.97 10.51
N ILE A 347 -7.78 -26.63 10.24
CA ILE A 347 -6.74 -27.52 9.72
C ILE A 347 -5.46 -27.25 10.50
N ALA A 348 -4.75 -28.30 10.89
CA ALA A 348 -3.57 -28.22 11.75
C ALA A 348 -3.80 -27.34 13.02
N GLY A 349 -5.01 -27.42 13.61
CA GLY A 349 -5.37 -26.65 14.79
C GLY A 349 -5.63 -25.16 14.57
N ILE A 350 -5.63 -24.65 13.33
CA ILE A 350 -5.81 -23.24 13.00
C ILE A 350 -7.07 -23.04 12.16
N ALA A 351 -7.82 -21.97 12.45
CA ALA A 351 -9.00 -21.59 11.68
C ALA A 351 -8.64 -21.11 10.26
N LEU A 352 -9.28 -21.66 9.24
CA LEU A 352 -9.22 -21.13 7.88
C LEU A 352 -10.02 -19.82 7.79
N PHE A 353 -9.47 -18.84 7.08
CA PHE A 353 -10.21 -17.61 6.78
C PHE A 353 -11.30 -17.91 5.77
N PRO A 354 -12.53 -17.41 6.00
CA PRO A 354 -13.64 -17.64 5.10
C PRO A 354 -13.44 -16.90 3.78
N ILE A 355 -13.71 -17.55 2.68
CA ILE A 355 -13.64 -16.94 1.33
C ILE A 355 -14.76 -15.90 1.18
N ALA A 356 -15.97 -16.24 1.61
CA ALA A 356 -17.09 -15.32 1.69
C ALA A 356 -17.10 -14.61 3.04
N GLY A 357 -17.23 -13.52 3.37
CA GLY A 357 -17.23 -12.94 4.74
C GLY A 357 -16.64 -11.55 4.78
N ILE A 358 -16.30 -11.08 3.59
CA ILE A 358 -15.81 -9.73 3.40
C ILE A 358 -16.95 -8.72 3.50
N LYS A 359 -16.70 -7.61 4.22
CA LYS A 359 -17.56 -6.43 4.27
C LYS A 359 -16.97 -5.34 3.38
N THR A 360 -17.81 -4.65 2.62
CA THR A 360 -17.38 -3.50 1.84
C THR A 360 -16.88 -2.37 2.75
N LYS A 361 -15.82 -1.69 2.31
CA LYS A 361 -15.30 -0.48 2.93
C LYS A 361 -15.44 0.68 1.94
N ASN A 362 -15.95 1.81 2.40
CA ASN A 362 -16.07 2.99 1.55
C ASN A 362 -14.69 3.46 1.08
N VAL A 363 -14.60 3.81 -0.19
CA VAL A 363 -13.42 4.47 -0.73
C VAL A 363 -13.31 5.88 -0.14
N MET A 364 -12.09 6.30 0.15
CA MET A 364 -11.80 7.63 0.68
C MET A 364 -10.97 8.42 -0.33
N ASN A 365 -11.29 9.70 -0.50
CA ASN A 365 -10.46 10.58 -1.28
C ASN A 365 -9.11 10.79 -0.59
N PHE A 366 -8.06 10.93 -1.39
CA PHE A 366 -6.75 11.27 -0.87
C PHE A 366 -6.71 12.76 -0.49
N SER A 367 -6.24 13.06 0.71
CA SER A 367 -5.97 14.44 1.12
C SER A 367 -4.62 14.86 0.53
N GLN A 368 -4.62 15.91 -0.28
CA GLN A 368 -3.41 16.39 -0.95
C GLN A 368 -2.37 16.98 0.03
N ASN A 369 -2.78 17.29 1.25
CA ASN A 369 -1.90 17.79 2.30
C ASN A 369 -1.05 16.66 2.95
N ILE A 370 -1.38 15.39 2.70
CA ILE A 370 -0.59 14.25 3.17
C ILE A 370 0.67 14.15 2.33
N CYS A 371 1.83 14.38 2.95
CA CYS A 371 3.13 14.36 2.29
C CYS A 371 4.23 13.98 3.30
N ASP A 372 5.07 13.01 2.96
CA ASP A 372 6.19 12.57 3.82
C ASP A 372 7.29 13.63 3.93
N PHE A 373 7.33 14.57 2.99
CA PHE A 373 8.42 15.53 2.83
C PHE A 373 8.14 16.92 3.44
N THR A 374 6.91 17.16 3.95
CA THR A 374 6.54 18.38 4.65
C THR A 374 6.25 18.11 6.12
N LYS A 375 6.47 19.08 6.99
CA LYS A 375 6.19 18.95 8.44
C LYS A 375 4.70 18.68 8.67
N GLU A 376 3.84 19.50 8.07
CA GLU A 376 2.39 19.42 8.18
C GLU A 376 1.85 18.09 7.61
N GLY A 377 2.44 17.63 6.51
CA GLY A 377 2.06 16.35 5.91
C GLY A 377 2.42 15.16 6.78
N ARG A 378 3.61 15.17 7.41
CA ARG A 378 4.00 14.14 8.38
C ARG A 378 3.10 14.14 9.61
N GLU A 379 2.75 15.31 10.14
CA GLU A 379 1.79 15.42 11.25
C GLU A 379 0.45 14.75 10.89
N LEU A 380 -0.10 15.00 9.70
CA LEU A 380 -1.33 14.36 9.24
C LEU A 380 -1.22 12.84 9.05
N ILE A 381 -0.04 12.33 8.68
CA ILE A 381 0.23 10.88 8.60
C ILE A 381 0.22 10.28 10.00
N HIS A 382 0.88 10.94 10.95
CA HIS A 382 1.05 10.46 12.31
C HIS A 382 -0.21 10.67 13.18
N ASP A 383 -1.05 11.64 12.88
CA ASP A 383 -2.34 11.85 13.55
C ASP A 383 -3.26 10.61 13.53
N LYS A 384 -3.08 9.76 12.54
CA LYS A 384 -3.77 8.45 12.45
C LYS A 384 -3.19 7.40 13.40
N LEU A 385 -2.03 7.62 13.97
CA LEU A 385 -1.43 6.81 15.04
C LEU A 385 -2.01 7.19 16.42
N LYS A 386 -3.31 7.44 16.50
CA LYS A 386 -4.02 7.77 17.76
C LYS A 386 -3.64 6.76 18.85
N GLY A 387 -3.00 7.23 19.89
CA GLY A 387 -2.54 6.43 21.03
C GLY A 387 -1.01 6.39 21.22
N ILE A 388 -0.24 7.06 20.36
CA ILE A 388 1.22 7.20 20.52
C ILE A 388 1.53 8.67 20.82
N ASN A 389 2.32 8.90 21.88
CA ASN A 389 2.81 10.25 22.19
C ASN A 389 3.89 10.64 21.18
N GLN A 390 3.55 11.60 20.32
CA GLN A 390 4.41 12.08 19.23
C GLN A 390 5.72 12.70 19.73
N ASN A 391 5.67 13.43 20.87
CA ASN A 391 6.87 14.06 21.43
C ASN A 391 7.87 13.01 21.91
N ILE A 392 7.38 11.89 22.47
CA ILE A 392 8.25 10.79 22.91
C ILE A 392 8.81 10.05 21.69
N LEU A 393 8.00 9.84 20.65
CA LEU A 393 8.47 9.21 19.41
C LEU A 393 9.58 10.06 18.76
N GLN A 394 9.35 11.37 18.65
CA GLN A 394 10.35 12.30 18.13
C GLN A 394 11.63 12.31 18.98
N TYR A 395 11.47 12.29 20.31
CA TYR A 395 12.61 12.20 21.23
C TYR A 395 13.45 10.94 20.99
N ILE A 396 12.81 9.76 20.80
CA ILE A 396 13.52 8.51 20.53
C ILE A 396 14.28 8.59 19.20
N MET A 397 13.69 9.22 18.17
CA MET A 397 14.30 9.39 16.85
C MET A 397 15.49 10.36 16.86
N GLU A 398 15.38 11.45 17.63
CA GLU A 398 16.41 12.51 17.71
C GLU A 398 17.52 12.17 18.70
N ASN A 399 17.30 11.22 19.60
CA ASN A 399 18.24 10.82 20.64
C ASN A 399 18.60 9.32 20.50
N PRO A 400 19.37 8.93 19.48
CA PRO A 400 19.94 7.59 19.42
C PRO A 400 20.87 7.36 20.60
N ILE A 401 20.86 6.15 21.18
CA ILE A 401 21.78 5.81 22.26
C ILE A 401 23.18 5.66 21.66
N GLN A 402 24.12 6.48 22.16
CA GLN A 402 25.52 6.42 21.74
C GLN A 402 26.16 5.10 22.17
N GLY A 403 26.96 4.51 21.29
CA GLY A 403 27.59 3.22 21.52
C GLY A 403 26.73 2.00 21.17
N GLU A 404 25.45 2.19 20.88
CA GLU A 404 24.56 1.13 20.40
C GLU A 404 24.55 1.03 18.86
N THR A 405 24.22 -0.16 18.35
CA THR A 405 24.15 -0.39 16.90
C THR A 405 23.03 0.41 16.24
N THR A 406 23.16 0.65 14.93
CA THR A 406 22.09 1.29 14.13
C THR A 406 20.82 0.45 14.20
N GLU A 407 20.93 -0.88 14.12
CA GLU A 407 19.79 -1.81 14.22
C GLU A 407 19.04 -1.67 15.55
N TYR A 408 19.78 -1.56 16.68
CA TYR A 408 19.17 -1.34 18.00
C TYR A 408 18.38 -0.04 18.04
N ASN A 409 18.97 1.07 17.55
CA ASN A 409 18.34 2.38 17.57
C ASN A 409 17.10 2.44 16.64
N ASP A 410 17.14 1.85 15.46
CA ASP A 410 16.00 1.74 14.55
C ASP A 410 14.87 0.87 15.13
N ASN A 411 15.25 -0.23 15.78
CA ASN A 411 14.29 -1.09 16.44
C ASN A 411 13.61 -0.45 17.64
N ARG A 412 14.26 0.47 18.38
CA ARG A 412 13.64 1.27 19.44
C ARG A 412 12.44 2.07 18.89
N VAL A 413 12.60 2.74 17.77
CA VAL A 413 11.51 3.50 17.12
C VAL A 413 10.36 2.57 16.75
N SER A 414 10.68 1.46 16.08
CA SER A 414 9.70 0.47 15.64
C SER A 414 8.94 -0.19 16.79
N LEU A 415 9.64 -0.50 17.90
CA LEU A 415 9.05 -1.09 19.10
C LEU A 415 8.11 -0.11 19.82
N TYR A 416 8.53 1.15 19.99
CA TYR A 416 7.67 2.17 20.60
C TYR A 416 6.34 2.30 19.87
N VAL A 417 6.39 2.34 18.52
CA VAL A 417 5.20 2.38 17.67
C VAL A 417 4.41 1.08 17.76
N GLY A 418 5.08 -0.07 17.67
CA GLY A 418 4.45 -1.41 17.72
C GLY A 418 3.75 -1.69 19.05
N GLN A 419 4.31 -1.21 20.15
CA GLN A 419 3.74 -1.30 21.49
C GLN A 419 2.74 -0.17 21.82
N LYS A 420 2.48 0.75 20.86
CA LYS A 420 1.59 1.91 21.03
C LYS A 420 2.00 2.82 22.18
N GLY A 421 3.29 3.03 22.37
CA GLY A 421 3.82 3.84 23.46
C GLY A 421 3.59 3.27 24.86
N LYS A 422 3.40 1.96 25.00
CA LYS A 422 3.08 1.28 26.25
C LYS A 422 4.11 0.22 26.62
N CYS A 423 4.34 0.04 27.91
CA CYS A 423 5.14 -1.06 28.45
C CYS A 423 4.55 -2.42 28.02
N SER A 424 5.38 -3.31 27.49
CA SER A 424 4.94 -4.64 27.02
C SER A 424 4.40 -5.53 28.13
N VAL A 425 4.85 -5.30 29.36
CA VAL A 425 4.51 -6.08 30.55
C VAL A 425 3.25 -5.54 31.21
N THR A 426 3.27 -4.28 31.65
CA THR A 426 2.22 -3.67 32.46
C THR A 426 1.11 -3.01 31.63
N GLY A 427 1.39 -2.62 30.39
CA GLY A 427 0.47 -1.82 29.58
C GLY A 427 0.45 -0.32 29.91
N GLU A 428 1.24 0.12 30.92
CA GLU A 428 1.37 1.51 31.30
C GLU A 428 2.05 2.36 30.21
N PRO A 429 1.73 3.66 30.11
CA PRO A 429 2.39 4.56 29.17
C PRO A 429 3.90 4.65 29.44
N LEU A 430 4.70 4.57 28.38
CA LEU A 430 6.15 4.81 28.44
C LEU A 430 6.41 6.31 28.44
N LEU A 431 7.24 6.77 29.38
CA LEU A 431 7.67 8.17 29.52
C LEU A 431 9.18 8.28 29.25
N ILE A 432 9.64 9.43 28.76
CA ILE A 432 11.05 9.67 28.39
C ILE A 432 12.02 9.29 29.54
N SER A 433 11.65 9.63 30.78
CA SER A 433 12.46 9.36 31.96
C SER A 433 12.24 7.97 32.59
N ASN A 434 11.30 7.18 32.06
CA ASN A 434 10.89 5.91 32.66
C ASN A 434 10.60 4.84 31.58
N MET A 435 11.54 4.64 30.66
CA MET A 435 11.44 3.60 29.64
C MET A 435 12.81 3.04 29.28
N ASP A 436 12.91 1.71 29.23
CA ASP A 436 14.11 0.98 28.82
C ASP A 436 13.79 0.00 27.71
N CYS A 437 14.70 -0.10 26.73
CA CYS A 437 14.63 -1.11 25.69
C CYS A 437 15.42 -2.35 26.13
N HIS A 438 14.70 -3.37 26.57
CA HIS A 438 15.22 -4.59 27.16
C HIS A 438 15.50 -5.65 26.09
N HIS A 439 16.69 -6.30 26.17
CA HIS A 439 17.01 -7.52 25.43
C HIS A 439 16.39 -8.73 26.16
N LYS A 440 15.47 -9.43 25.50
CA LYS A 440 14.84 -10.64 26.06
C LYS A 440 15.84 -11.75 26.34
N ILE A 441 16.77 -11.94 25.42
CA ILE A 441 17.99 -12.76 25.62
C ILE A 441 19.13 -11.74 25.67
N SER A 442 19.90 -11.74 26.77
CA SER A 442 21.00 -10.80 26.93
C SER A 442 22.10 -11.02 25.90
N ARG A 443 22.88 -9.97 25.59
CA ARG A 443 24.02 -10.08 24.70
C ARG A 443 25.07 -11.07 25.16
N GLU A 444 25.23 -11.20 26.48
CA GLU A 444 26.13 -12.18 27.10
C GLU A 444 25.71 -13.63 26.80
N LEU A 445 24.41 -13.86 26.61
CA LEU A 445 23.84 -15.16 26.22
C LEU A 445 23.66 -15.30 24.70
N GLY A 446 24.31 -14.44 23.90
CA GLY A 446 24.28 -14.45 22.43
C GLY A 446 23.06 -13.76 21.81
N GLY A 447 22.28 -13.00 22.56
CA GLY A 447 21.18 -12.20 22.05
C GLY A 447 21.67 -11.07 21.14
N LYS A 448 20.97 -10.85 20.00
CA LYS A 448 21.24 -9.80 19.02
C LYS A 448 20.25 -8.67 19.14
N ASP A 449 20.52 -7.55 18.46
CA ASP A 449 19.68 -6.35 18.42
C ASP A 449 18.45 -6.47 17.51
N GLU A 450 18.10 -7.68 17.10
CA GLU A 450 16.93 -7.96 16.27
C GLU A 450 15.62 -7.52 16.95
N TYR A 451 14.68 -6.99 16.17
CA TYR A 451 13.37 -6.55 16.66
C TYR A 451 12.65 -7.60 17.52
N ALA A 452 12.78 -8.88 17.17
CA ALA A 452 12.16 -9.98 17.91
C ALA A 452 12.75 -10.18 19.32
N ASN A 453 14.03 -9.84 19.52
CA ASN A 453 14.75 -9.97 20.80
C ASN A 453 14.61 -8.74 21.70
N LEU A 454 14.10 -7.63 21.21
CA LEU A 454 13.96 -6.39 21.96
C LEU A 454 12.52 -6.17 22.43
N THR A 455 12.35 -5.40 23.51
CA THR A 455 11.04 -4.93 24.00
C THR A 455 11.19 -3.71 24.90
N PHE A 456 10.25 -2.75 24.79
CA PHE A 456 10.19 -1.65 25.75
C PHE A 456 9.43 -2.02 27.00
N VAL A 457 10.03 -1.71 28.15
CA VAL A 457 9.46 -1.84 29.49
C VAL A 457 9.70 -0.55 30.27
N ILE A 458 8.94 -0.32 31.34
CA ILE A 458 9.28 0.76 32.32
C ILE A 458 10.52 0.37 33.10
N CYS A 459 11.32 1.36 33.52
CA CYS A 459 12.63 1.16 34.17
C CYS A 459 12.55 0.25 35.40
N ASP A 460 11.53 0.40 36.23
CA ASP A 460 11.38 -0.45 37.42
C ASP A 460 11.10 -1.91 37.10
N ILE A 461 10.34 -2.19 36.04
CA ILE A 461 10.13 -3.55 35.50
C ILE A 461 11.43 -4.09 34.91
N HIS A 462 12.23 -3.28 34.20
CA HIS A 462 13.54 -3.68 33.70
C HIS A 462 14.45 -4.14 34.84
N LYS A 463 14.53 -3.31 35.88
CA LYS A 463 15.32 -3.63 37.10
C LYS A 463 14.79 -4.88 37.82
N LEU A 464 13.47 -5.09 37.88
CA LEU A 464 12.86 -6.29 38.45
C LEU A 464 13.18 -7.56 37.63
N ILE A 465 13.25 -7.46 36.33
CA ILE A 465 13.64 -8.60 35.47
C ILE A 465 15.06 -9.05 35.80
N HIS A 466 15.98 -8.12 36.05
CA HIS A 466 17.39 -8.40 36.33
C HIS A 466 17.72 -8.56 37.80
N ALA A 467 16.79 -8.28 38.74
CA ALA A 467 17.02 -8.40 40.18
C ALA A 467 17.26 -9.85 40.61
N ILE A 468 18.34 -10.11 41.38
CA ILE A 468 18.75 -11.42 41.84
C ILE A 468 18.53 -11.57 43.37
N THR A 469 18.85 -10.53 44.16
CA THR A 469 18.76 -10.58 45.62
C THR A 469 17.32 -10.41 46.10
N LYS A 470 16.96 -11.07 47.18
CA LYS A 470 15.61 -10.98 47.79
C LYS A 470 15.24 -9.52 48.13
N GLU A 471 16.18 -8.76 48.66
CA GLU A 471 15.98 -7.35 49.02
C GLU A 471 15.67 -6.49 47.83
N THR A 472 16.44 -6.63 46.75
CA THR A 472 16.23 -5.89 45.46
C THR A 472 14.91 -6.26 44.83
N ILE A 473 14.56 -7.56 44.82
CA ILE A 473 13.28 -8.04 44.30
C ILE A 473 12.13 -7.41 45.08
N GLN A 474 12.17 -7.46 46.45
CA GLN A 474 11.12 -6.91 47.31
C GLN A 474 10.95 -5.39 47.06
N ASN A 475 12.07 -4.66 46.97
CA ASN A 475 12.04 -3.21 46.69
C ASN A 475 11.31 -2.90 45.38
N TYR A 476 11.67 -3.58 44.27
CA TYR A 476 11.03 -3.29 42.95
C TYR A 476 9.62 -3.90 42.88
N MET A 477 9.33 -4.99 43.55
CA MET A 477 7.95 -5.50 43.68
C MET A 477 7.06 -4.47 44.36
N ASN A 478 7.50 -3.87 45.48
CA ASN A 478 6.74 -2.84 46.17
C ASN A 478 6.51 -1.58 45.30
N LYS A 479 7.54 -1.13 44.54
CA LYS A 479 7.42 0.01 43.62
C LYS A 479 6.46 -0.25 42.49
N THR A 480 6.36 -1.46 42.00
CA THR A 480 5.57 -1.86 40.83
C THR A 480 4.24 -2.50 41.21
N GLN A 481 3.94 -2.70 42.47
CA GLN A 481 2.73 -3.38 42.96
C GLN A 481 1.43 -2.84 42.34
N LYS A 482 1.34 -1.53 42.12
CA LYS A 482 0.18 -0.88 41.52
C LYS A 482 -0.06 -1.27 40.05
N PHE A 483 0.95 -1.78 39.36
CA PHE A 483 0.93 -2.05 37.90
C PHE A 483 1.01 -3.56 37.60
N ILE A 484 1.34 -4.38 38.60
CA ILE A 484 1.49 -5.83 38.43
C ILE A 484 0.19 -6.53 38.81
N ASN A 485 -0.39 -7.17 37.81
CA ASN A 485 -1.45 -8.17 38.00
C ASN A 485 -0.93 -9.55 37.60
N GLU A 486 -1.74 -10.58 37.78
CA GLU A 486 -1.38 -11.96 37.45
C GLU A 486 -0.85 -12.15 36.03
N SER A 487 -1.48 -11.49 35.02
CA SER A 487 -1.02 -11.50 33.62
C SER A 487 0.35 -10.83 33.44
N SER A 488 0.60 -9.74 34.18
CA SER A 488 1.90 -9.04 34.15
C SER A 488 2.99 -9.86 34.80
N LEU A 489 2.68 -10.55 35.90
CA LEU A 489 3.62 -11.46 36.60
C LEU A 489 4.07 -12.61 35.69
N ILE A 490 3.14 -13.22 34.96
CA ILE A 490 3.47 -14.27 33.98
C ILE A 490 4.45 -13.75 32.93
N LYS A 491 4.26 -12.52 32.43
CA LYS A 491 5.17 -11.92 31.48
C LYS A 491 6.53 -11.59 32.07
N ILE A 492 6.58 -11.09 33.30
CA ILE A 492 7.83 -10.83 34.01
C ILE A 492 8.61 -12.15 34.18
N ASN A 493 7.96 -13.18 34.65
CA ASN A 493 8.58 -14.50 34.89
C ASN A 493 9.11 -15.10 33.58
N LYS A 494 8.39 -14.93 32.47
CA LYS A 494 8.88 -15.33 31.15
C LYS A 494 10.17 -14.59 30.77
N LEU A 495 10.26 -13.26 31.00
CA LEU A 495 11.45 -12.47 30.70
C LEU A 495 12.59 -12.82 31.67
N ARG A 496 12.31 -13.02 32.98
CA ARG A 496 13.28 -13.45 33.98
C ARG A 496 13.93 -14.77 33.61
N LYS A 497 13.13 -15.74 33.20
CA LYS A 497 13.63 -17.05 32.74
C LYS A 497 14.57 -16.93 31.55
N LEU A 498 14.29 -16.01 30.61
CA LEU A 498 15.14 -15.79 29.42
C LEU A 498 16.49 -15.16 29.76
N VAL A 499 16.59 -14.40 30.86
CA VAL A 499 17.86 -13.85 31.37
C VAL A 499 18.49 -14.73 32.48
N GLY A 500 17.99 -15.96 32.71
CA GLY A 500 18.55 -16.91 33.66
C GLY A 500 18.14 -16.72 35.14
N ASN A 501 17.12 -15.89 35.42
CA ASN A 501 16.66 -15.60 36.78
C ASN A 501 15.46 -16.45 37.19
N CYS A 502 15.32 -16.68 38.49
CA CYS A 502 14.20 -17.43 39.10
C CYS A 502 12.86 -16.69 38.93
N GLU A 503 11.77 -17.47 38.91
CA GLU A 503 10.41 -16.95 38.89
C GLU A 503 10.03 -16.24 40.17
N LEU A 504 9.15 -15.25 40.09
CA LEU A 504 8.58 -14.52 41.23
C LEU A 504 7.17 -15.03 41.53
N TYR A 505 6.80 -15.04 42.79
CA TYR A 505 5.45 -15.38 43.24
C TYR A 505 4.86 -14.18 43.99
N ILE A 506 3.57 -13.93 43.84
CA ILE A 506 2.83 -12.98 44.68
C ILE A 506 2.47 -13.73 45.96
N SER A 507 3.04 -13.30 47.07
CA SER A 507 2.66 -13.78 48.41
C SER A 507 1.35 -13.17 48.85
#